data_7de02c6b9732342822023c58dca8e445
#
_entry.id   7de02c6b9732342822023c58dca8e445
#
_cell.length_a   1.000
_cell.length_b   1.000
_cell.length_c   1.000
_cell.angle_alpha   90.00
_cell.angle_beta   90.00
_cell.angle_gamma   90.00
#
_symmetry.space_group_name_H-M   'P 1'
#
loop_
_entity.id
_entity.type
_entity.pdbx_description
1 polymer ?
#
loop_
_entity_poly.entity_id
_entity_poly.type
_entity_poly.pdbx_seq_one_letter_code
_entity_poly.pdbx_strand_id
1 'polypeptide(L)'
;MQELAIYGGTRVIQPEEVRSWPPVDKSDEELVLDALYAKNQTRGKHNLELEKEFAAWNGNSHALFTNSGTAALHMCIAGCGIGAGDHVLVTAYSWSSSATCILHHDALPIFIDIDFDTFLIDPDKIEAAITPRTRAIIVVQLHGLCADMDAVNAIAAKHNLYVIEDACQAHGATYKGR
;
A
#
# COMPACT_ATOMS: atom_id res chain seq x y z
N MET A 1 -25.82 -18.76 27.18
CA MET A 1 -25.08 -18.30 25.97
C MET A 1 -26.12 -17.92 24.93
N GLN A 2 -26.02 -16.74 24.37
CA GLN A 2 -26.89 -16.37 23.25
C GLN A 2 -26.52 -17.25 22.02
N GLU A 3 -27.54 -17.81 21.36
CA GLU A 3 -27.35 -18.61 20.17
C GLU A 3 -26.81 -17.73 19.04
N LEU A 4 -25.80 -18.23 18.29
CA LEU A 4 -25.23 -17.48 17.14
C LEU A 4 -26.29 -17.33 16.04
N ALA A 5 -26.28 -16.20 15.34
CA ALA A 5 -27.24 -15.91 14.26
C ALA A 5 -27.24 -16.98 13.15
N ILE A 6 -26.11 -17.63 12.87
CA ILE A 6 -25.98 -18.72 11.92
C ILE A 6 -26.78 -19.98 12.32
N TYR A 7 -27.10 -20.13 13.61
CA TYR A 7 -27.87 -21.23 14.15
C TYR A 7 -29.28 -20.82 14.58
N GLY A 8 -29.76 -19.64 14.14
CA GLY A 8 -31.11 -19.15 14.42
C GLY A 8 -31.18 -18.05 15.48
N GLY A 9 -30.07 -17.65 16.06
CA GLY A 9 -29.99 -16.54 16.98
C GLY A 9 -30.25 -15.17 16.33
N THR A 10 -30.39 -14.13 17.15
CA THR A 10 -30.64 -12.77 16.66
C THR A 10 -29.40 -12.20 15.96
N ARG A 11 -29.57 -11.68 14.74
CA ARG A 11 -28.49 -10.96 14.03
C ARG A 11 -28.21 -9.63 14.73
N VAL A 12 -26.95 -9.33 14.94
CA VAL A 12 -26.49 -8.04 15.49
C VAL A 12 -26.52 -6.96 14.41
N ILE A 13 -26.20 -7.32 13.17
CA ILE A 13 -26.22 -6.43 12.01
C ILE A 13 -27.26 -6.98 11.04
N GLN A 14 -28.19 -6.13 10.60
CA GLN A 14 -29.18 -6.51 9.61
C GLN A 14 -28.59 -6.41 8.21
N PRO A 15 -29.03 -7.24 7.22
CA PRO A 15 -28.51 -7.21 5.86
C PRO A 15 -28.54 -5.84 5.19
N GLU A 16 -29.57 -5.05 5.46
CA GLU A 16 -29.77 -3.69 4.95
C GLU A 16 -28.82 -2.66 5.55
N GLU A 17 -28.20 -2.96 6.70
CA GLU A 17 -27.17 -2.11 7.33
C GLU A 17 -25.80 -2.30 6.69
N VAL A 18 -25.62 -3.40 5.92
CA VAL A 18 -24.37 -3.68 5.20
C VAL A 18 -24.38 -2.87 3.91
N ARG A 19 -23.59 -1.81 3.88
CA ARG A 19 -23.41 -1.00 2.68
C ARG A 19 -22.58 -1.76 1.64
N SER A 20 -22.95 -1.60 0.36
CA SER A 20 -22.11 -2.09 -0.72
C SER A 20 -20.75 -1.39 -0.71
N TRP A 21 -19.70 -2.12 -1.02
CA TRP A 21 -18.34 -1.59 -1.16
C TRP A 21 -17.74 -2.05 -2.50
N PRO A 22 -17.13 -1.14 -3.27
CA PRO A 22 -17.10 0.31 -3.06
C PRO A 22 -18.49 0.95 -3.22
N PRO A 23 -18.76 2.10 -2.57
CA PRO A 23 -19.97 2.87 -2.84
C PRO A 23 -19.84 3.47 -4.24
N VAL A 24 -20.77 3.11 -5.13
CA VAL A 24 -20.82 3.62 -6.50
C VAL A 24 -22.11 4.41 -6.68
N ASP A 25 -22.01 5.59 -7.24
CA ASP A 25 -23.14 6.46 -7.51
C ASP A 25 -23.19 6.92 -8.98
N LYS A 26 -24.13 7.80 -9.28
CA LYS A 26 -24.34 8.27 -10.63
C LYS A 26 -23.19 9.13 -11.17
N SER A 27 -22.45 9.80 -10.31
CA SER A 27 -21.28 10.59 -10.71
C SER A 27 -20.14 9.70 -11.17
N ASP A 28 -19.96 8.53 -10.54
CA ASP A 28 -18.99 7.53 -10.99
C ASP A 28 -19.34 7.00 -12.37
N GLU A 29 -20.65 6.70 -12.62
CA GLU A 29 -21.12 6.26 -13.93
C GLU A 29 -20.83 7.29 -15.03
N GLU A 30 -21.12 8.58 -14.78
CA GLU A 30 -20.86 9.66 -15.72
C GLU A 30 -19.37 9.80 -16.06
N LEU A 31 -18.48 9.72 -15.07
CA LEU A 31 -17.03 9.78 -15.28
C LEU A 31 -16.50 8.58 -16.06
N VAL A 32 -17.00 7.38 -15.78
CA VAL A 32 -16.61 6.16 -16.51
C VAL A 32 -17.07 6.26 -17.98
N LEU A 33 -18.29 6.70 -18.24
CA LEU A 33 -18.79 6.89 -19.61
C LEU A 33 -18.00 7.96 -20.36
N ASP A 34 -17.68 9.09 -19.72
CA ASP A 34 -16.84 10.12 -20.33
C ASP A 34 -15.44 9.60 -20.69
N ALA A 35 -14.83 8.81 -19.80
CA ALA A 35 -13.54 8.17 -20.09
C ALA A 35 -13.62 7.15 -21.23
N LEU A 36 -14.70 6.35 -21.28
CA LEU A 36 -14.92 5.33 -22.31
C LEU A 36 -15.05 5.93 -23.72
N TYR A 37 -15.76 7.06 -23.84
CA TYR A 37 -15.98 7.74 -25.11
C TYR A 37 -14.91 8.79 -25.45
N ALA A 38 -13.92 8.99 -24.59
CA ALA A 38 -12.83 9.91 -24.85
C ALA A 38 -11.99 9.48 -26.07
N LYS A 39 -11.56 10.45 -26.88
CA LYS A 39 -10.67 10.18 -28.03
C LYS A 39 -9.30 9.63 -27.63
N ASN A 40 -8.80 10.03 -26.46
CA ASN A 40 -7.57 9.53 -25.89
C ASN A 40 -7.87 8.76 -24.61
N GLN A 41 -7.79 7.44 -24.69
CA GLN A 41 -8.02 6.53 -23.57
C GLN A 41 -6.72 6.15 -22.83
N THR A 42 -5.57 6.45 -23.43
CA THR A 42 -4.27 6.21 -22.81
C THR A 42 -3.83 7.47 -22.07
N ARG A 43 -3.72 7.43 -20.76
CA ARG A 43 -3.40 8.58 -19.90
C ARG A 43 -4.33 9.78 -20.20
N GLY A 44 -5.65 9.53 -20.14
CA GLY A 44 -6.67 10.52 -20.41
C GLY A 44 -6.74 11.63 -19.35
N LYS A 45 -7.64 12.62 -19.57
CA LYS A 45 -7.80 13.79 -18.68
C LYS A 45 -8.05 13.40 -17.23
N HIS A 46 -8.89 12.40 -16.97
CA HIS A 46 -9.20 11.97 -15.60
C HIS A 46 -7.99 11.41 -14.84
N ASN A 47 -7.07 10.73 -15.53
CA ASN A 47 -5.83 10.27 -14.89
C ASN A 47 -4.95 11.46 -14.48
N LEU A 48 -4.81 12.46 -15.35
CA LEU A 48 -4.02 13.66 -15.07
C LEU A 48 -4.62 14.51 -13.95
N GLU A 49 -5.94 14.62 -13.92
CA GLU A 49 -6.67 15.31 -12.84
C GLU A 49 -6.49 14.58 -11.51
N LEU A 50 -6.68 13.25 -11.49
CA LEU A 50 -6.48 12.42 -10.30
C LEU A 50 -5.04 12.51 -9.79
N GLU A 51 -4.03 12.42 -10.66
CA GLU A 51 -2.62 12.56 -10.28
C GLU A 51 -2.37 13.90 -9.55
N LYS A 52 -2.93 14.98 -10.07
CA LYS A 52 -2.80 16.32 -9.48
C LYS A 52 -3.53 16.45 -8.14
N GLU A 53 -4.77 15.99 -8.08
CA GLU A 53 -5.60 16.06 -6.88
C GLU A 53 -5.03 15.17 -5.78
N PHE A 54 -4.60 13.95 -6.11
CA PHE A 54 -4.02 13.03 -5.14
C PHE A 54 -2.69 13.55 -4.60
N ALA A 55 -1.82 14.13 -5.44
CA ALA A 55 -0.59 14.76 -4.98
C ALA A 55 -0.88 15.91 -3.98
N ALA A 56 -1.85 16.76 -4.30
CA ALA A 56 -2.25 17.87 -3.44
C ALA A 56 -2.88 17.36 -2.11
N TRP A 57 -3.75 16.36 -2.18
CA TRP A 57 -4.40 15.78 -1.01
C TRP A 57 -3.40 15.12 -0.05
N ASN A 58 -2.41 14.42 -0.59
CA ASN A 58 -1.38 13.72 0.20
C ASN A 58 -0.17 14.61 0.55
N GLY A 59 -0.16 15.87 0.10
CA GLY A 59 0.94 16.82 0.37
C GLY A 59 2.24 16.50 -0.37
N ASN A 60 2.20 15.69 -1.43
CA ASN A 60 3.34 15.32 -2.25
C ASN A 60 3.48 16.22 -3.49
N SER A 61 4.70 16.36 -4.01
CA SER A 61 4.95 17.12 -5.25
C SER A 61 4.42 16.43 -6.50
N HIS A 62 4.32 15.09 -6.48
CA HIS A 62 3.95 14.29 -7.63
C HIS A 62 3.11 13.08 -7.19
N ALA A 63 2.19 12.68 -8.05
CA ALA A 63 1.52 11.39 -8.01
C ALA A 63 1.51 10.79 -9.42
N LEU A 64 1.52 9.47 -9.50
CA LEU A 64 1.45 8.74 -10.77
C LEU A 64 0.43 7.64 -10.63
N PHE A 65 -0.60 7.67 -11.48
CA PHE A 65 -1.67 6.69 -11.47
C PHE A 65 -1.25 5.42 -12.22
N THR A 66 -1.55 4.27 -11.63
CA THR A 66 -1.28 2.95 -12.19
C THR A 66 -2.55 2.12 -12.22
N ASN A 67 -2.55 1.02 -12.97
CA ASN A 67 -3.71 0.12 -13.06
C ASN A 67 -3.86 -0.82 -11.86
N SER A 68 -2.88 -0.87 -10.96
CA SER A 68 -2.93 -1.70 -9.74
C SER A 68 -1.84 -1.28 -8.75
N GLY A 69 -2.04 -1.59 -7.45
CA GLY A 69 -1.00 -1.44 -6.44
C GLY A 69 0.26 -2.26 -6.75
N THR A 70 0.10 -3.45 -7.34
CA THR A 70 1.25 -4.25 -7.81
C THR A 70 2.10 -3.49 -8.82
N ALA A 71 1.48 -2.85 -9.81
CA ALA A 71 2.19 -2.02 -10.79
C ALA A 71 2.86 -0.81 -10.14
N ALA A 72 2.21 -0.19 -9.14
CA ALA A 72 2.78 0.91 -8.38
C ALA A 72 4.06 0.49 -7.64
N LEU A 73 4.03 -0.66 -6.95
CA LEU A 73 5.21 -1.21 -6.26
C LEU A 73 6.35 -1.50 -7.23
N HIS A 74 6.06 -2.06 -8.42
CA HIS A 74 7.07 -2.24 -9.48
C HIS A 74 7.72 -0.91 -9.88
N MET A 75 6.91 0.14 -10.04
CA MET A 75 7.42 1.46 -10.39
C MET A 75 8.27 2.06 -9.27
N CYS A 76 7.91 1.84 -8.01
CA CYS A 76 8.73 2.28 -6.87
C CYS A 76 10.09 1.57 -6.85
N ILE A 77 10.12 0.25 -7.03
CA ILE A 77 11.37 -0.53 -7.09
C ILE A 77 12.27 -0.02 -8.24
N ALA A 78 11.69 0.14 -9.44
CA ALA A 78 12.43 0.69 -10.59
C ALA A 78 12.91 2.12 -10.35
N GLY A 79 12.07 2.98 -9.78
CA GLY A 79 12.39 4.37 -9.47
C GLY A 79 13.51 4.52 -8.44
N CYS A 80 13.64 3.58 -7.52
CA CYS A 80 14.75 3.50 -6.58
C CYS A 80 16.04 2.93 -7.21
N GLY A 81 16.02 2.51 -8.47
CA GLY A 81 17.17 1.91 -9.16
C GLY A 81 17.57 0.54 -8.62
N ILE A 82 16.63 -0.17 -7.99
CA ILE A 82 16.84 -1.50 -7.39
C ILE A 82 16.79 -2.56 -8.48
N GLY A 83 17.73 -3.50 -8.43
CA GLY A 83 17.87 -4.54 -9.46
C GLY A 83 18.64 -5.77 -8.96
N ALA A 84 19.22 -6.50 -9.93
CA ALA A 84 19.86 -7.79 -9.70
C ALA A 84 20.93 -7.75 -8.59
N GLY A 85 20.73 -8.60 -7.58
CA GLY A 85 21.64 -8.74 -6.45
C GLY A 85 21.44 -7.75 -5.31
N ASP A 86 20.55 -6.77 -5.45
CA ASP A 86 20.13 -5.92 -4.34
C ASP A 86 19.18 -6.65 -3.40
N HIS A 87 19.15 -6.27 -2.14
CA HIS A 87 18.23 -6.77 -1.13
C HIS A 87 17.19 -5.70 -0.78
N VAL A 88 15.95 -6.11 -0.62
CA VAL A 88 14.86 -5.26 -0.14
C VAL A 88 14.20 -5.92 1.06
N LEU A 89 14.20 -5.21 2.18
CA LEU A 89 13.50 -5.69 3.38
C LEU A 89 11.99 -5.50 3.16
N VAL A 90 11.20 -6.49 3.52
CA VAL A 90 9.76 -6.46 3.35
C VAL A 90 9.07 -7.18 4.50
N THR A 91 7.91 -6.67 4.94
CA THR A 91 7.12 -7.35 5.97
C THR A 91 6.74 -8.77 5.55
N ALA A 92 6.78 -9.72 6.49
CA ALA A 92 6.44 -11.12 6.25
C ALA A 92 4.94 -11.35 6.07
N TYR A 93 4.09 -10.45 6.56
CA TYR A 93 2.63 -10.56 6.47
C TYR A 93 2.06 -9.46 5.59
N SER A 94 1.71 -9.81 4.37
CA SER A 94 1.13 -8.91 3.37
C SER A 94 0.55 -9.68 2.20
N TRP A 95 -0.04 -8.95 1.26
CA TRP A 95 -0.32 -9.46 -0.07
C TRP A 95 1.00 -9.79 -0.79
N SER A 96 1.01 -10.87 -1.56
CA SER A 96 2.22 -11.38 -2.21
C SER A 96 2.94 -10.36 -3.10
N SER A 97 2.23 -9.37 -3.65
CA SER A 97 2.83 -8.34 -4.52
C SER A 97 3.89 -7.49 -3.82
N SER A 98 3.81 -7.31 -2.49
CA SER A 98 4.84 -6.57 -1.74
C SER A 98 6.21 -7.25 -1.79
N ALA A 99 6.24 -8.58 -1.97
CA ALA A 99 7.48 -9.33 -2.16
C ALA A 99 7.76 -9.65 -3.64
N THR A 100 6.73 -9.99 -4.44
CA THR A 100 6.95 -10.39 -5.84
C THR A 100 7.38 -9.23 -6.72
N CYS A 101 7.01 -7.99 -6.40
CA CYS A 101 7.53 -6.82 -7.11
C CYS A 101 9.06 -6.74 -7.04
N ILE A 102 9.68 -7.17 -5.94
CA ILE A 102 11.14 -7.22 -5.75
C ILE A 102 11.74 -8.27 -6.68
N LEU A 103 11.16 -9.48 -6.70
CA LEU A 103 11.63 -10.60 -7.53
C LEU A 103 11.56 -10.28 -9.03
N HIS A 104 10.57 -9.52 -9.47
CA HIS A 104 10.45 -9.12 -10.87
C HIS A 104 11.56 -8.15 -11.34
N HIS A 105 12.34 -7.61 -10.41
CA HIS A 105 13.52 -6.78 -10.69
C HIS A 105 14.84 -7.54 -10.42
N ASP A 106 14.77 -8.87 -10.31
CA ASP A 106 15.92 -9.73 -10.00
C ASP A 106 16.60 -9.40 -8.65
N ALA A 107 15.91 -8.64 -7.79
CA ALA A 107 16.35 -8.35 -6.43
C ALA A 107 15.82 -9.41 -5.44
N LEU A 108 16.40 -9.47 -4.26
CA LEU A 108 16.07 -10.47 -3.24
C LEU A 108 15.21 -9.87 -2.11
N PRO A 109 13.98 -10.35 -1.88
CA PRO A 109 13.21 -9.97 -0.71
C PRO A 109 13.80 -10.63 0.54
N ILE A 110 14.03 -9.83 1.57
CA ILE A 110 14.42 -10.27 2.91
C ILE A 110 13.23 -10.02 3.83
N PHE A 111 12.60 -11.06 4.31
CA PHE A 111 11.41 -10.94 5.13
C PHE A 111 11.74 -10.51 6.56
N ILE A 112 11.03 -9.49 7.02
CA ILE A 112 11.06 -9.02 8.40
C ILE A 112 9.78 -9.48 9.06
N ASP A 113 9.92 -10.10 10.23
CA ASP A 113 8.78 -10.55 11.01
C ASP A 113 7.94 -9.36 11.50
N ILE A 114 6.72 -9.67 11.89
CA ILE A 114 5.73 -8.69 12.34
C ILE A 114 5.68 -8.63 13.86
N ASP A 115 5.20 -7.52 14.36
CA ASP A 115 4.70 -7.42 15.73
C ASP A 115 3.37 -8.19 15.84
N PHE A 116 3.25 -9.03 16.85
CA PHE A 116 2.13 -9.96 17.00
C PHE A 116 0.78 -9.28 17.32
N ASP A 117 0.82 -8.12 17.96
CA ASP A 117 -0.38 -7.40 18.37
C ASP A 117 -0.94 -6.52 17.24
N THR A 118 -0.05 -5.98 16.40
CA THR A 118 -0.43 -5.04 15.34
C THR A 118 -0.44 -5.65 13.94
N PHE A 119 0.26 -6.78 13.73
CA PHE A 119 0.52 -7.41 12.43
C PHE A 119 1.33 -6.54 11.45
N LEU A 120 1.90 -5.45 11.94
CA LEU A 120 2.78 -4.57 11.15
C LEU A 120 4.23 -5.01 11.28
N ILE A 121 5.09 -4.52 10.36
CA ILE A 121 6.54 -4.77 10.44
C ILE A 121 7.08 -4.41 11.83
N ASP A 122 7.87 -5.29 12.43
CA ASP A 122 8.51 -5.05 13.72
C ASP A 122 9.83 -4.26 13.52
N PRO A 123 9.89 -2.98 13.92
CA PRO A 123 11.07 -2.16 13.70
C PRO A 123 12.33 -2.70 14.39
N ASP A 124 12.19 -3.38 15.53
CA ASP A 124 13.32 -3.93 16.29
C ASP A 124 14.02 -5.07 15.53
N LYS A 125 13.37 -5.67 14.55
CA LYS A 125 13.93 -6.74 13.72
C LYS A 125 14.57 -6.24 12.41
N ILE A 126 14.32 -4.99 12.02
CA ILE A 126 14.79 -4.46 10.75
C ILE A 126 16.32 -4.41 10.69
N GLU A 127 16.94 -3.82 11.70
CA GLU A 127 18.39 -3.53 11.67
C GLU A 127 19.25 -4.79 11.58
N ALA A 128 18.83 -5.86 12.23
CA ALA A 128 19.53 -7.15 12.21
C ALA A 128 19.51 -7.84 10.83
N ALA A 129 18.55 -7.48 9.97
CA ALA A 129 18.39 -8.04 8.62
C ALA A 129 19.11 -7.22 7.54
N ILE A 130 19.66 -6.05 7.87
CA ILE A 130 20.38 -5.19 6.93
C ILE A 130 21.70 -5.83 6.51
N THR A 131 21.93 -5.84 5.22
CA THR A 131 23.18 -6.31 4.61
C THR A 131 23.83 -5.19 3.78
N PRO A 132 25.08 -5.35 3.34
CA PRO A 132 25.70 -4.36 2.42
C PRO A 132 24.97 -4.21 1.07
N ARG A 133 24.07 -5.13 0.73
CA ARG A 133 23.26 -5.10 -0.49
C ARG A 133 21.87 -4.54 -0.27
N THR A 134 21.47 -4.22 0.94
CA THR A 134 20.15 -3.68 1.25
C THR A 134 20.01 -2.27 0.66
N ARG A 135 18.91 -2.03 -0.07
CA ARG A 135 18.61 -0.76 -0.73
C ARG A 135 17.34 -0.09 -0.24
N ALA A 136 16.35 -0.88 0.16
CA ALA A 136 15.06 -0.34 0.56
C ALA A 136 14.39 -1.20 1.64
N ILE A 137 13.39 -0.59 2.27
CA ILE A 137 12.42 -1.23 3.16
C ILE A 137 11.04 -1.00 2.57
N ILE A 138 10.27 -2.07 2.33
CA ILE A 138 8.84 -1.97 2.01
C ILE A 138 8.06 -2.18 3.30
N VAL A 139 7.31 -1.16 3.69
CA VAL A 139 6.43 -1.15 4.86
C VAL A 139 4.99 -1.24 4.39
N VAL A 140 4.24 -2.19 4.91
CA VAL A 140 2.81 -2.34 4.58
C VAL A 140 1.96 -1.78 5.70
N GLN A 141 1.08 -0.82 5.37
CA GLN A 141 0.13 -0.20 6.30
C GLN A 141 -1.14 -1.07 6.35
N LEU A 142 -1.03 -2.21 7.03
CA LEU A 142 -2.04 -3.27 6.98
C LEU A 142 -3.33 -2.87 7.72
N HIS A 143 -4.46 -3.22 7.14
CA HIS A 143 -5.80 -2.98 7.72
C HIS A 143 -6.10 -1.50 8.05
N GLY A 144 -5.38 -0.56 7.43
CA GLY A 144 -5.53 0.86 7.71
C GLY A 144 -4.77 1.34 8.94
N LEU A 145 -3.96 0.49 9.57
CA LEU A 145 -3.10 0.84 10.69
C LEU A 145 -1.71 1.23 10.18
N CYS A 146 -1.20 2.38 10.63
CA CYS A 146 0.15 2.82 10.28
C CYS A 146 1.21 2.16 11.16
N ALA A 147 2.28 1.66 10.54
CA ALA A 147 3.47 1.19 11.22
C ALA A 147 4.17 2.34 11.98
N ASP A 148 5.11 2.02 12.86
CA ASP A 148 5.96 3.04 13.49
C ASP A 148 6.94 3.61 12.46
N MET A 149 6.44 4.58 11.70
CA MET A 149 7.20 5.23 10.62
C MET A 149 8.37 6.06 11.13
N ASP A 150 8.33 6.55 12.37
CA ASP A 150 9.47 7.27 12.95
C ASP A 150 10.64 6.31 13.18
N ALA A 151 10.39 5.13 13.74
CA ALA A 151 11.41 4.11 13.93
C ALA A 151 11.95 3.59 12.59
N VAL A 152 11.07 3.27 11.64
CA VAL A 152 11.47 2.82 10.29
C VAL A 152 12.32 3.87 9.58
N ASN A 153 11.88 5.12 9.57
CA ASN A 153 12.60 6.20 8.90
C ASN A 153 13.95 6.51 9.56
N ALA A 154 14.04 6.40 10.89
CA ALA A 154 15.32 6.57 11.60
C ALA A 154 16.32 5.49 11.18
N ILE A 155 15.90 4.22 11.10
CA ILE A 155 16.76 3.12 10.63
C ILE A 155 17.13 3.34 9.16
N ALA A 156 16.18 3.68 8.30
CA ALA A 156 16.41 3.93 6.88
C ALA A 156 17.45 5.06 6.67
N ALA A 157 17.29 6.17 7.39
CA ALA A 157 18.23 7.29 7.34
C ALA A 157 19.65 6.90 7.80
N LYS A 158 19.76 6.12 8.89
CA LYS A 158 21.04 5.64 9.42
C LYS A 158 21.80 4.78 8.42
N HIS A 159 21.08 3.99 7.61
CA HIS A 159 21.66 3.03 6.67
C HIS A 159 21.56 3.47 5.21
N ASN A 160 21.08 4.71 4.94
CA ASN A 160 20.89 5.27 3.60
C ASN A 160 20.01 4.38 2.71
N LEU A 161 18.85 3.94 3.24
CA LEU A 161 17.88 3.10 2.56
C LEU A 161 16.68 3.92 2.10
N TYR A 162 16.08 3.50 0.98
CA TYR A 162 14.76 4.00 0.60
C TYR A 162 13.67 3.37 1.47
N VAL A 163 12.59 4.12 1.71
CA VAL A 163 11.36 3.60 2.33
C VAL A 163 10.26 3.66 1.28
N ILE A 164 9.61 2.52 1.05
CA ILE A 164 8.46 2.38 0.16
C ILE A 164 7.28 1.97 1.05
N GLU A 165 6.23 2.79 1.06
CA GLU A 165 5.00 2.49 1.79
C GLU A 165 3.99 1.81 0.86
N ASP A 166 3.61 0.59 1.18
CA ASP A 166 2.45 -0.07 0.59
C ASP A 166 1.21 0.28 1.40
N ALA A 167 0.53 1.34 1.00
CA ALA A 167 -0.66 1.87 1.65
C ALA A 167 -1.96 1.44 0.95
N CYS A 168 -1.95 0.34 0.20
CA CYS A 168 -3.14 -0.16 -0.51
C CYS A 168 -4.36 -0.40 0.39
N GLN A 169 -4.15 -0.62 1.68
CA GLN A 169 -5.21 -0.82 2.68
C GLN A 169 -5.40 0.38 3.63
N ALA A 170 -4.70 1.49 3.40
CA ALA A 170 -4.61 2.59 4.36
C ALA A 170 -4.88 3.98 3.75
N HIS A 171 -5.65 4.04 2.66
CA HIS A 171 -6.04 5.31 2.07
C HIS A 171 -6.83 6.16 3.07
N GLY A 172 -6.34 7.37 3.36
CA GLY A 172 -6.93 8.27 4.36
C GLY A 172 -6.51 7.99 5.81
N ALA A 173 -5.74 6.94 6.07
CA ALA A 173 -5.11 6.78 7.38
C ALA A 173 -4.06 7.88 7.60
N THR A 174 -3.89 8.26 8.87
CA THR A 174 -2.94 9.31 9.24
C THR A 174 -1.96 8.79 10.28
N TYR A 175 -0.69 9.16 10.13
CA TYR A 175 0.34 8.90 11.12
C TYR A 175 0.69 10.21 11.85
N LYS A 176 0.42 10.28 13.16
CA LYS A 176 0.64 11.47 14.02
C LYS A 176 0.02 12.75 13.44
N GLY A 177 -1.18 12.63 12.84
CA GLY A 177 -1.95 13.75 12.29
C GLY A 177 -1.54 14.21 10.89
N ARG A 178 -0.76 13.41 10.20
CA ARG A 178 -0.32 13.62 8.82
C ARG A 178 -0.68 12.44 7.98
#